data_13ddf2c141b3a9630c7b63b346c4ff75
#
_entry.id   13ddf2c141b3a9630c7b63b346c4ff75
#
_cell.length_a   1.000
_cell.length_b   1.000
_cell.length_c   1.000
_cell.angle_alpha   90.00
_cell.angle_beta   90.00
_cell.angle_gamma   90.00
#
_symmetry.space_group_name_H-M   'P 1'
#
loop_
_entity.id
_entity.type
_entity.pdbx_description
1 polymer ?
#
loop_
_entity_poly.entity_id
_entity_poly.type
_entity_poly.pdbx_seq_one_letter_code
_entity_poly.pdbx_strand_id
1 'polypeptide(L)'
;MSQAKPCRTSRVLVIGAQGVLGALIVRAFETAGWTVAGAGRRPGPGTGFCHVDLDEPMTVAAAIEEAHVVINVVPDRGLTAERMVLDRGGMLINVSAMPAGAGRRLRQETRTAQGTVVMNSGIAPGVTNLIAADLLAAHPEADEIELAFTVSARSTSGRAGGDFGHRNLTTVGRHRTKIIPLPQPFGPRRCLGFAEPDGGWLGSVAGDRTVSPYICIAEKVTHRALLALNKACLLSRLPRAAFGSPLKTEQGDPSDEPVAHWVAVLQRGERIAAQTLECRGDYRGAAASAVVFARALMARDAGDALPRGVFDPEDLLSLDDLAPALREEGIAAVDQSVTSDGAELLPTHAGLNP
;
A
#
# COMPACT_ATOMS: atom_id res chain seq x y z
N MET A 1 -17.63 21.90 8.01
CA MET A 1 -18.32 20.70 7.52
C MET A 1 -18.47 19.74 8.68
N SER A 2 -19.70 19.32 9.00
CA SER A 2 -20.01 18.47 10.15
C SER A 2 -19.43 17.07 9.89
N GLN A 3 -18.52 16.62 10.74
CA GLN A 3 -18.06 15.22 10.74
C GLN A 3 -19.28 14.33 11.05
N ALA A 4 -19.75 13.58 10.08
CA ALA A 4 -20.72 12.53 10.31
C ALA A 4 -20.08 11.52 11.28
N LYS A 5 -20.55 11.48 12.54
CA LYS A 5 -20.19 10.42 13.47
C LYS A 5 -20.54 9.08 12.82
N PRO A 6 -19.64 8.09 12.82
CA PRO A 6 -19.94 6.76 12.29
C PRO A 6 -21.18 6.22 13.01
N CYS A 7 -22.13 5.71 12.24
CA CYS A 7 -23.30 5.04 12.79
C CYS A 7 -22.80 3.89 13.69
N ARG A 8 -23.30 3.79 14.91
CA ARG A 8 -22.82 2.88 15.98
C ARG A 8 -22.90 1.37 15.64
N THR A 9 -23.27 1.01 14.44
CA THR A 9 -23.46 -0.38 13.98
C THR A 9 -22.55 -0.80 12.83
N SER A 10 -21.61 0.04 12.38
CA SER A 10 -20.70 -0.33 11.28
C SER A 10 -19.63 -1.30 11.78
N ARG A 11 -19.78 -2.58 11.44
CA ARG A 11 -18.83 -3.64 11.79
C ARG A 11 -17.79 -3.80 10.70
N VAL A 12 -16.51 -3.66 11.05
CA VAL A 12 -15.36 -3.94 10.19
C VAL A 12 -14.86 -5.34 10.48
N LEU A 13 -14.71 -6.18 9.46
CA LEU A 13 -14.07 -7.49 9.55
C LEU A 13 -12.63 -7.38 9.03
N VAL A 14 -11.63 -7.76 9.84
CA VAL A 14 -10.22 -7.77 9.41
C VAL A 14 -9.76 -9.21 9.24
N ILE A 15 -9.63 -9.68 7.99
CA ILE A 15 -9.09 -11.01 7.67
C ILE A 15 -7.57 -10.96 7.76
N GLY A 16 -6.98 -11.82 8.60
CA GLY A 16 -5.54 -11.81 8.90
C GLY A 16 -5.18 -10.94 10.11
N ALA A 17 -6.13 -10.67 10.99
CA ALA A 17 -6.00 -9.81 12.17
C ALA A 17 -4.83 -10.20 13.12
N GLN A 18 -4.38 -11.47 13.11
CA GLN A 18 -3.27 -11.95 13.93
C GLN A 18 -1.88 -11.65 13.32
N GLY A 19 -1.83 -11.21 12.05
CA GLY A 19 -0.59 -10.77 11.40
C GLY A 19 -0.15 -9.39 11.88
N VAL A 20 1.11 -9.02 11.58
CA VAL A 20 1.66 -7.72 11.97
C VAL A 20 0.82 -6.56 11.43
N LEU A 21 0.54 -6.55 10.12
CA LEU A 21 -0.29 -5.53 9.50
C LEU A 21 -1.75 -5.59 9.98
N GLY A 22 -2.31 -6.81 10.08
CA GLY A 22 -3.69 -7.00 10.55
C GLY A 22 -3.93 -6.46 11.95
N ALA A 23 -3.00 -6.70 12.88
CA ALA A 23 -3.09 -6.19 14.24
C ALA A 23 -3.01 -4.64 14.29
N LEU A 24 -2.21 -4.02 13.43
CA LEU A 24 -2.16 -2.56 13.32
C LEU A 24 -3.46 -2.00 12.73
N ILE A 25 -4.02 -2.64 11.72
CA ILE A 25 -5.30 -2.25 11.11
C ILE A 25 -6.44 -2.36 12.14
N VAL A 26 -6.53 -3.46 12.90
CA VAL A 26 -7.52 -3.60 13.97
C VAL A 26 -7.43 -2.41 14.92
N ARG A 27 -6.24 -2.11 15.45
CA ARG A 27 -6.02 -0.97 16.35
C ARG A 27 -6.38 0.37 15.72
N ALA A 28 -6.02 0.58 14.45
CA ALA A 28 -6.33 1.83 13.75
C ALA A 28 -7.84 2.05 13.62
N PHE A 29 -8.60 1.01 13.27
CA PHE A 29 -10.06 1.10 13.20
C PHE A 29 -10.72 1.27 14.59
N GLU A 30 -10.23 0.56 15.61
CA GLU A 30 -10.70 0.72 17.00
C GLU A 30 -10.45 2.14 17.50
N THR A 31 -9.24 2.69 17.27
CA THR A 31 -8.90 4.08 17.62
C THR A 31 -9.77 5.08 16.87
N ALA A 32 -10.14 4.79 15.64
CA ALA A 32 -11.07 5.57 14.84
C ALA A 32 -12.55 5.42 15.28
N GLY A 33 -12.85 4.63 16.32
CA GLY A 33 -14.17 4.45 16.91
C GLY A 33 -15.06 3.42 16.21
N TRP A 34 -14.50 2.49 15.46
CA TRP A 34 -15.25 1.45 14.76
C TRP A 34 -15.39 0.18 15.63
N THR A 35 -16.47 -0.56 15.41
CA THR A 35 -16.59 -1.93 15.93
C THR A 35 -15.85 -2.88 15.01
N VAL A 36 -14.80 -3.53 15.52
CA VAL A 36 -13.93 -4.40 14.72
C VAL A 36 -14.07 -5.85 15.15
N ALA A 37 -14.19 -6.76 14.17
CA ALA A 37 -14.03 -8.18 14.34
C ALA A 37 -12.73 -8.63 13.68
N GLY A 38 -11.85 -9.28 14.43
CA GLY A 38 -10.68 -9.94 13.87
C GLY A 38 -11.05 -11.30 13.28
N ALA A 39 -10.38 -11.72 12.19
CA ALA A 39 -10.59 -13.03 11.59
C ALA A 39 -9.27 -13.69 11.18
N GLY A 40 -9.26 -15.02 11.23
CA GLY A 40 -8.12 -15.84 10.85
C GLY A 40 -8.31 -17.32 11.13
N ARG A 41 -7.35 -18.13 10.71
CA ARG A 41 -7.42 -19.60 10.82
C ARG A 41 -7.30 -20.15 12.25
N ARG A 42 -6.65 -19.43 13.14
CA ARG A 42 -6.48 -19.82 14.52
C ARG A 42 -7.37 -18.98 15.43
N PRO A 43 -7.80 -19.52 16.57
CA PRO A 43 -8.49 -18.71 17.57
C PRO A 43 -7.67 -17.48 17.94
N GLY A 44 -8.29 -16.32 17.97
CA GLY A 44 -7.69 -15.06 18.37
C GLY A 44 -8.14 -14.64 19.77
N PRO A 45 -7.46 -13.65 20.38
CA PRO A 45 -7.89 -13.08 21.64
C PRO A 45 -9.20 -12.29 21.44
N GLY A 46 -10.11 -12.38 22.42
CA GLY A 46 -11.35 -11.59 22.48
C GLY A 46 -12.60 -12.32 21.98
N THR A 47 -13.75 -11.81 22.37
CA THR A 47 -15.08 -12.40 22.12
C THR A 47 -15.61 -12.13 20.71
N GLY A 48 -14.94 -11.30 19.90
CA GLY A 48 -15.36 -10.93 18.54
C GLY A 48 -14.52 -11.56 17.41
N PHE A 49 -13.68 -12.56 17.72
CA PHE A 49 -12.83 -13.19 16.71
C PHE A 49 -13.61 -14.24 15.91
N CYS A 50 -13.56 -14.13 14.58
CA CYS A 50 -14.21 -15.07 13.65
C CYS A 50 -13.19 -16.08 13.10
N HIS A 51 -13.60 -17.36 12.99
CA HIS A 51 -12.81 -18.34 12.25
C HIS A 51 -13.00 -18.12 10.76
N VAL A 52 -11.91 -17.83 10.05
CA VAL A 52 -11.90 -17.68 8.59
C VAL A 52 -10.68 -18.41 8.02
N ASP A 53 -10.93 -19.39 7.16
CA ASP A 53 -9.92 -20.03 6.33
C ASP A 53 -10.25 -19.75 4.85
N LEU A 54 -9.32 -19.11 4.13
CA LEU A 54 -9.50 -18.77 2.72
C LEU A 54 -9.54 -20.01 1.80
N ASP A 55 -9.07 -21.16 2.30
CA ASP A 55 -9.21 -22.46 1.62
C ASP A 55 -10.60 -23.12 1.89
N GLU A 56 -11.39 -22.54 2.83
CA GLU A 56 -12.74 -22.98 3.19
C GLU A 56 -13.78 -21.87 2.94
N PRO A 57 -14.32 -21.73 1.72
CA PRO A 57 -15.19 -20.60 1.34
C PRO A 57 -16.41 -20.37 2.24
N MET A 58 -16.93 -21.42 2.87
CA MET A 58 -18.10 -21.30 3.76
C MET A 58 -17.77 -20.52 5.05
N THR A 59 -16.53 -20.61 5.56
CA THR A 59 -16.08 -19.83 6.73
C THR A 59 -15.98 -18.34 6.38
N VAL A 60 -15.53 -18.05 5.17
CA VAL A 60 -15.45 -16.68 4.64
C VAL A 60 -16.85 -16.10 4.48
N ALA A 61 -17.78 -16.86 3.87
CA ALA A 61 -19.15 -16.44 3.65
C ALA A 61 -19.85 -16.04 4.94
N ALA A 62 -19.78 -16.89 5.97
CA ALA A 62 -20.42 -16.62 7.27
C ALA A 62 -19.87 -15.37 7.94
N ALA A 63 -18.55 -15.12 7.84
CA ALA A 63 -17.92 -13.95 8.43
C ALA A 63 -18.28 -12.64 7.71
N ILE A 64 -18.44 -12.68 6.38
CA ILE A 64 -18.75 -11.51 5.56
C ILE A 64 -20.21 -11.06 5.77
N GLU A 65 -21.15 -11.95 5.98
CA GLU A 65 -22.58 -11.61 6.16
C GLU A 65 -22.85 -10.61 7.28
N GLU A 66 -21.99 -10.58 8.31
CA GLU A 66 -22.12 -9.67 9.45
C GLU A 66 -21.29 -8.39 9.32
N ALA A 67 -20.53 -8.23 8.23
CA ALA A 67 -19.60 -7.13 8.05
C ALA A 67 -20.14 -6.09 7.05
N HIS A 68 -20.02 -4.80 7.37
CA HIS A 68 -20.26 -3.72 6.42
C HIS A 68 -19.06 -3.48 5.52
N VAL A 69 -17.86 -3.64 6.08
CA VAL A 69 -16.60 -3.53 5.35
C VAL A 69 -15.69 -4.68 5.76
N VAL A 70 -15.11 -5.32 4.77
CA VAL A 70 -14.09 -6.36 4.95
C VAL A 70 -12.73 -5.79 4.57
N ILE A 71 -11.76 -5.89 5.47
CA ILE A 71 -10.35 -5.54 5.19
C ILE A 71 -9.58 -6.84 5.05
N ASN A 72 -9.07 -7.14 3.86
CA ASN A 72 -8.25 -8.33 3.63
C ASN A 72 -6.76 -7.96 3.61
N VAL A 73 -5.98 -8.52 4.57
CA VAL A 73 -4.52 -8.35 4.63
C VAL A 73 -3.76 -9.64 4.32
N VAL A 74 -4.47 -10.69 3.92
CA VAL A 74 -3.88 -11.99 3.59
C VAL A 74 -3.75 -12.12 2.07
N PRO A 75 -2.53 -12.30 1.54
CA PRO A 75 -2.37 -12.55 0.12
C PRO A 75 -2.90 -13.94 -0.24
N ASP A 76 -4.06 -13.98 -0.85
CA ASP A 76 -4.73 -15.19 -1.33
C ASP A 76 -4.70 -15.26 -2.87
N ARG A 77 -4.11 -16.32 -3.42
CA ARG A 77 -4.06 -16.52 -4.87
C ARG A 77 -5.42 -16.83 -5.48
N GLY A 78 -6.32 -17.42 -4.69
CA GLY A 78 -7.69 -17.75 -5.08
C GLY A 78 -8.60 -16.53 -5.13
N LEU A 79 -8.23 -15.45 -4.41
CA LEU A 79 -9.07 -14.26 -4.24
C LEU A 79 -10.43 -14.62 -3.63
N THR A 80 -10.43 -15.57 -2.68
CA THR A 80 -11.66 -16.18 -2.13
C THR A 80 -12.55 -15.14 -1.45
N ALA A 81 -11.97 -14.27 -0.61
CA ALA A 81 -12.72 -13.22 0.06
C ALA A 81 -13.27 -12.19 -0.92
N GLU A 82 -12.46 -11.78 -1.90
CA GLU A 82 -12.84 -10.83 -2.95
C GLU A 82 -13.99 -11.37 -3.80
N ARG A 83 -13.89 -12.62 -4.26
CA ARG A 83 -14.94 -13.28 -5.03
C ARG A 83 -16.23 -13.40 -4.23
N MET A 84 -16.12 -13.76 -2.96
CA MET A 84 -17.30 -13.92 -2.09
C MET A 84 -18.04 -12.59 -1.91
N VAL A 85 -17.34 -11.47 -1.75
CA VAL A 85 -17.96 -10.13 -1.69
C VAL A 85 -18.60 -9.75 -3.03
N LEU A 86 -17.94 -10.03 -4.15
CA LEU A 86 -18.50 -9.77 -5.48
C LEU A 86 -19.81 -10.56 -5.73
N ASP A 87 -19.89 -11.79 -5.23
CA ASP A 87 -21.04 -12.66 -5.43
C ASP A 87 -22.20 -12.33 -4.47
N ARG A 88 -21.90 -11.92 -3.24
CA ARG A 88 -22.91 -11.77 -2.16
C ARG A 88 -23.26 -10.32 -1.82
N GLY A 89 -22.47 -9.38 -2.24
CA GLY A 89 -22.62 -7.98 -1.88
C GLY A 89 -21.65 -7.55 -0.78
N GLY A 90 -21.75 -6.27 -0.38
CA GLY A 90 -20.88 -5.65 0.59
C GLY A 90 -19.66 -4.97 -0.03
N MET A 91 -18.70 -4.60 0.81
CA MET A 91 -17.48 -3.89 0.44
C MET A 91 -16.25 -4.62 0.97
N LEU A 92 -15.23 -4.79 0.14
CA LEU A 92 -13.93 -5.29 0.55
C LEU A 92 -12.81 -4.36 0.09
N ILE A 93 -11.89 -4.09 1.01
CA ILE A 93 -10.66 -3.34 0.77
C ILE A 93 -9.48 -4.29 0.94
N ASN A 94 -8.73 -4.53 -0.13
CA ASN A 94 -7.56 -5.39 -0.10
C ASN A 94 -6.28 -4.58 0.12
N VAL A 95 -5.64 -4.80 1.27
CA VAL A 95 -4.36 -4.16 1.67
C VAL A 95 -3.20 -5.16 1.60
N SER A 96 -3.45 -6.36 1.11
CA SER A 96 -2.44 -7.42 1.06
C SER A 96 -1.47 -7.25 -0.12
N ALA A 97 -0.25 -7.78 0.05
CA ALA A 97 0.76 -7.83 -1.01
C ALA A 97 0.41 -8.90 -2.06
N MET A 98 -0.59 -8.63 -2.89
CA MET A 98 -1.05 -9.54 -3.94
C MET A 98 -0.01 -9.68 -5.06
N PRO A 99 -0.01 -10.82 -5.78
CA PRO A 99 0.73 -10.94 -7.03
C PRO A 99 0.29 -9.86 -8.02
N ALA A 100 1.25 -9.36 -8.80
CA ALA A 100 0.98 -8.42 -9.88
C ALA A 100 -0.15 -8.91 -10.80
N GLY A 101 -1.01 -8.00 -11.23
CA GLY A 101 -2.14 -8.32 -12.10
C GLY A 101 -3.32 -9.07 -11.45
N ALA A 102 -3.28 -9.35 -10.14
CA ALA A 102 -4.38 -10.04 -9.46
C ALA A 102 -5.71 -9.29 -9.59
N GLY A 103 -5.71 -7.97 -9.35
CA GLY A 103 -6.91 -7.13 -9.53
C GLY A 103 -7.40 -7.10 -10.97
N ARG A 104 -6.50 -6.96 -11.94
CA ARG A 104 -6.84 -7.01 -13.37
C ARG A 104 -7.49 -8.32 -13.76
N ARG A 105 -6.91 -9.46 -13.33
CA ARG A 105 -7.48 -10.78 -13.57
C ARG A 105 -8.86 -10.90 -12.96
N LEU A 106 -9.05 -10.51 -11.70
CA LEU A 106 -10.34 -10.54 -11.03
C LEU A 106 -11.38 -9.68 -11.77
N ARG A 107 -11.01 -8.49 -12.22
CA ARG A 107 -11.86 -7.60 -13.02
C ARG A 107 -12.30 -8.24 -14.35
N GLN A 108 -11.37 -8.92 -15.04
CA GLN A 108 -11.68 -9.62 -16.30
C GLN A 108 -12.59 -10.85 -16.12
N GLU A 109 -12.44 -11.55 -14.99
CA GLU A 109 -13.24 -12.74 -14.67
C GLU A 109 -14.63 -12.39 -14.12
N THR A 110 -14.80 -11.19 -13.55
CA THR A 110 -16.06 -10.73 -12.96
C THR A 110 -16.99 -10.20 -14.04
N ARG A 111 -18.09 -10.92 -14.31
CA ARG A 111 -19.12 -10.50 -15.29
C ARG A 111 -20.24 -9.70 -14.66
N THR A 112 -20.64 -10.08 -13.45
CA THR A 112 -21.68 -9.44 -12.66
C THR A 112 -21.18 -9.32 -11.23
N ALA A 113 -21.43 -8.21 -10.57
CA ALA A 113 -21.01 -7.97 -9.21
C ALA A 113 -22.18 -7.47 -8.36
N GLN A 114 -22.37 -8.06 -7.18
CA GLN A 114 -23.29 -7.59 -6.15
C GLN A 114 -22.59 -6.65 -5.16
N GLY A 115 -21.27 -6.78 -5.00
CA GLY A 115 -20.46 -6.01 -4.09
C GLY A 115 -19.35 -5.19 -4.77
N THR A 116 -18.60 -4.47 -3.97
CA THR A 116 -17.47 -3.64 -4.39
C THR A 116 -16.19 -4.16 -3.77
N VAL A 117 -15.18 -4.42 -4.59
CA VAL A 117 -13.83 -4.80 -4.16
C VAL A 117 -12.84 -3.73 -4.61
N VAL A 118 -12.08 -3.17 -3.66
CA VAL A 118 -11.02 -2.21 -3.95
C VAL A 118 -9.68 -2.88 -3.66
N MET A 119 -8.91 -3.10 -4.72
CA MET A 119 -7.59 -3.73 -4.67
C MET A 119 -6.50 -2.68 -4.37
N ASN A 120 -5.29 -3.13 -4.07
CA ASN A 120 -4.11 -2.25 -3.93
C ASN A 120 -4.30 -1.07 -2.94
N SER A 121 -5.01 -1.28 -1.83
CA SER A 121 -5.49 -0.21 -0.94
C SER A 121 -4.59 0.02 0.28
N GLY A 122 -3.26 -0.06 0.10
CA GLY A 122 -2.28 0.29 1.13
C GLY A 122 -1.74 1.71 0.95
N ILE A 123 -0.48 1.89 1.34
CA ILE A 123 0.24 3.13 1.09
C ILE A 123 0.97 3.08 -0.27
N ALA A 124 1.67 1.97 -0.54
CA ALA A 124 2.34 1.67 -1.80
C ALA A 124 2.24 0.16 -2.11
N PRO A 125 1.32 -0.27 -2.99
CA PRO A 125 0.34 0.51 -3.75
C PRO A 125 -0.83 1.04 -2.90
N GLY A 126 -1.49 2.09 -3.41
CA GLY A 126 -2.67 2.71 -2.82
C GLY A 126 -2.60 4.23 -2.86
N VAL A 127 -2.08 4.88 -1.82
CA VAL A 127 -1.92 6.35 -1.85
C VAL A 127 -0.96 6.78 -2.97
N THR A 128 0.08 6.00 -3.26
CA THR A 128 0.97 6.23 -4.40
C THR A 128 0.26 6.15 -5.75
N ASN A 129 -0.81 5.37 -5.85
CA ASN A 129 -1.63 5.29 -7.06
C ASN A 129 -2.43 6.58 -7.28
N LEU A 130 -3.00 7.14 -6.21
CA LEU A 130 -3.68 8.43 -6.28
C LEU A 130 -2.72 9.54 -6.72
N ILE A 131 -1.49 9.54 -6.19
CA ILE A 131 -0.44 10.48 -6.62
C ILE A 131 -0.12 10.29 -8.10
N ALA A 132 0.03 9.05 -8.56
CA ALA A 132 0.31 8.77 -9.96
C ALA A 132 -0.84 9.23 -10.86
N ALA A 133 -2.09 9.00 -10.46
CA ALA A 133 -3.27 9.44 -11.19
C ALA A 133 -3.33 10.97 -11.32
N ASP A 134 -3.04 11.68 -10.23
CA ASP A 134 -3.02 13.14 -10.19
C ASP A 134 -1.91 13.72 -11.08
N LEU A 135 -0.69 13.18 -10.97
CA LEU A 135 0.42 13.58 -11.84
C LEU A 135 0.14 13.31 -13.32
N LEU A 136 -0.49 12.18 -13.66
CA LEU A 136 -0.84 11.85 -15.04
C LEU A 136 -1.99 12.69 -15.58
N ALA A 137 -2.92 13.11 -14.75
CA ALA A 137 -3.98 14.04 -15.14
C ALA A 137 -3.40 15.40 -15.49
N ALA A 138 -2.38 15.87 -14.74
CA ALA A 138 -1.65 17.10 -15.02
C ALA A 138 -0.67 16.98 -16.20
N HIS A 139 -0.15 15.76 -16.46
CA HIS A 139 0.88 15.47 -17.46
C HIS A 139 0.48 14.28 -18.35
N PRO A 140 -0.56 14.41 -19.19
CA PRO A 140 -1.05 13.31 -20.04
C PRO A 140 -0.03 12.84 -21.08
N GLU A 141 0.96 13.66 -21.40
CA GLU A 141 2.07 13.34 -22.31
C GLU A 141 3.11 12.36 -21.74
N ALA A 142 3.04 12.07 -20.44
CA ALA A 142 3.96 11.14 -19.80
C ALA A 142 3.83 9.72 -20.38
N ASP A 143 4.96 9.07 -20.65
CA ASP A 143 5.06 7.72 -21.19
C ASP A 143 5.65 6.71 -20.19
N GLU A 144 6.21 7.18 -19.09
CA GLU A 144 6.78 6.36 -18.03
C GLU A 144 6.39 6.89 -16.64
N ILE A 145 6.21 5.96 -15.70
CA ILE A 145 5.98 6.24 -14.28
C ILE A 145 7.10 5.57 -13.48
N GLU A 146 7.75 6.33 -12.62
CA GLU A 146 8.72 5.80 -11.67
C GLU A 146 8.17 5.86 -10.24
N LEU A 147 8.35 4.77 -9.54
CA LEU A 147 8.00 4.64 -8.12
C LEU A 147 9.25 4.30 -7.34
N ALA A 148 9.50 4.98 -6.23
CA ALA A 148 10.52 4.55 -5.29
C ALA A 148 9.94 4.55 -3.88
N PHE A 149 10.28 3.54 -3.11
CA PHE A 149 9.87 3.46 -1.71
C PHE A 149 11.02 3.05 -0.82
N THR A 150 11.03 3.64 0.36
CA THR A 150 11.95 3.26 1.42
C THR A 150 11.28 2.22 2.31
N VAL A 151 12.04 1.22 2.71
CA VAL A 151 11.64 0.25 3.73
C VAL A 151 12.70 0.18 4.80
N SER A 152 12.31 0.01 6.05
CA SER A 152 13.25 -0.20 7.15
C SER A 152 13.56 -1.68 7.30
N ALA A 153 14.84 -2.04 7.36
CA ALA A 153 15.28 -3.38 7.71
C ALA A 153 15.01 -3.74 9.19
N ARG A 154 14.69 -2.75 10.01
CA ARG A 154 14.31 -2.90 11.42
C ARG A 154 12.82 -3.10 11.60
N SER A 155 12.05 -2.70 10.62
CA SER A 155 10.60 -2.85 10.61
C SER A 155 10.23 -4.35 10.69
N THR A 156 9.27 -4.67 11.54
CA THR A 156 8.76 -6.03 11.67
C THR A 156 7.89 -6.32 10.45
N SER A 157 8.50 -6.75 9.36
CA SER A 157 7.75 -7.29 8.24
C SER A 157 7.22 -8.67 8.63
N GLY A 158 5.91 -8.87 8.56
CA GLY A 158 5.32 -10.20 8.68
C GLY A 158 5.83 -11.13 7.57
N ARG A 159 5.49 -12.43 7.69
CA ARG A 159 5.90 -13.45 6.71
C ARG A 159 5.60 -13.04 5.26
N ALA A 160 4.43 -12.44 5.01
CA ALA A 160 4.03 -12.00 3.67
C ALA A 160 4.94 -10.89 3.10
N GLY A 161 5.33 -9.91 3.93
CA GLY A 161 6.25 -8.85 3.53
C GLY A 161 7.66 -9.37 3.26
N GLY A 162 8.15 -10.30 4.10
CA GLY A 162 9.43 -10.97 3.86
C GLY A 162 9.45 -11.78 2.56
N ASP A 163 8.38 -12.52 2.27
CA ASP A 163 8.20 -13.28 1.03
C ASP A 163 8.15 -12.37 -0.19
N PHE A 164 7.48 -11.23 -0.06
CA PHE A 164 7.40 -10.21 -1.09
C PHE A 164 8.79 -9.65 -1.41
N GLY A 165 9.55 -9.19 -0.40
CA GLY A 165 10.92 -8.70 -0.57
C GLY A 165 11.85 -9.75 -1.20
N HIS A 166 11.78 -10.99 -0.71
CA HIS A 166 12.56 -12.10 -1.26
C HIS A 166 12.26 -12.32 -2.75
N ARG A 167 10.99 -12.50 -3.13
CA ARG A 167 10.61 -12.72 -4.53
C ARG A 167 11.12 -11.61 -5.44
N ASN A 168 10.91 -10.35 -5.06
CA ASN A 168 11.23 -9.22 -5.93
C ASN A 168 12.73 -8.90 -6.02
N LEU A 169 13.52 -9.23 -5.00
CA LEU A 169 14.96 -8.93 -5.00
C LEU A 169 15.84 -10.12 -5.38
N THR A 170 15.32 -11.35 -5.39
CA THR A 170 16.14 -12.53 -5.72
C THR A 170 15.81 -13.15 -7.08
N THR A 171 14.81 -12.64 -7.79
CA THR A 171 14.39 -13.17 -9.11
C THR A 171 15.45 -13.01 -10.17
N VAL A 172 16.28 -11.97 -10.10
CA VAL A 172 17.38 -11.69 -11.03
C VAL A 172 18.70 -11.55 -10.29
N GLY A 173 19.80 -11.91 -10.93
CA GLY A 173 21.14 -11.81 -10.33
C GLY A 173 21.59 -10.35 -10.11
N ARG A 174 21.15 -9.45 -10.98
CA ARG A 174 21.49 -8.02 -10.93
C ARG A 174 20.32 -7.16 -11.33
N HIS A 175 19.94 -6.24 -10.45
CA HIS A 175 18.92 -5.24 -10.70
C HIS A 175 19.51 -3.96 -11.27
N ARG A 176 18.73 -3.25 -12.07
CA ARG A 176 19.03 -1.85 -12.45
C ARG A 176 19.09 -0.98 -11.20
N THR A 177 19.82 0.12 -11.28
CA THR A 177 19.90 1.09 -10.20
C THR A 177 19.70 2.50 -10.74
N LYS A 178 19.02 3.35 -9.98
CA LYS A 178 18.84 4.78 -10.29
C LYS A 178 19.06 5.61 -9.03
N ILE A 179 19.57 6.82 -9.17
CA ILE A 179 19.62 7.79 -8.06
C ILE A 179 18.28 8.49 -8.04
N ILE A 180 17.57 8.38 -6.92
CA ILE A 180 16.26 8.98 -6.68
C ILE A 180 16.43 10.10 -5.66
N PRO A 181 15.87 11.29 -5.89
CA PRO A 181 15.90 12.41 -4.97
C PRO A 181 14.87 12.23 -3.85
N LEU A 182 15.16 11.33 -2.91
CA LEU A 182 14.31 11.13 -1.75
C LEU A 182 14.42 12.32 -0.78
N PRO A 183 13.36 12.61 0.01
CA PRO A 183 13.39 13.71 0.99
C PRO A 183 14.33 13.39 2.17
N GLN A 184 14.55 14.36 3.04
CA GLN A 184 15.24 14.12 4.30
C GLN A 184 14.40 13.19 5.20
N PRO A 185 14.99 12.28 5.97
CA PRO A 185 16.45 12.15 6.26
C PRO A 185 17.22 11.30 5.24
N PHE A 186 16.60 10.86 4.15
CA PHE A 186 17.20 9.93 3.19
C PHE A 186 18.16 10.63 2.23
N GLY A 187 17.76 11.78 1.67
CA GLY A 187 18.47 12.49 0.62
C GLY A 187 18.56 11.69 -0.70
N PRO A 188 19.21 12.25 -1.73
CA PRO A 188 19.44 11.55 -2.98
C PRO A 188 20.12 10.21 -2.75
N ARG A 189 19.52 9.12 -3.24
CA ARG A 189 19.98 7.77 -2.95
C ARG A 189 19.90 6.86 -4.17
N ARG A 190 20.90 5.98 -4.31
CA ARG A 190 20.90 4.96 -5.35
C ARG A 190 19.96 3.82 -4.98
N CYS A 191 18.78 3.77 -5.57
CA CYS A 191 17.76 2.76 -5.34
C CYS A 191 17.95 1.57 -6.29
N LEU A 192 17.45 0.39 -5.88
CA LEU A 192 17.44 -0.84 -6.67
C LEU A 192 16.09 -1.00 -7.36
N GLY A 193 16.09 -1.30 -8.66
CA GLY A 193 14.88 -1.64 -9.37
C GLY A 193 14.31 -2.98 -8.90
N PHE A 194 12.99 -3.11 -8.93
CA PHE A 194 12.30 -4.38 -8.76
C PHE A 194 12.24 -5.18 -10.05
N ALA A 195 12.00 -6.49 -9.93
CA ALA A 195 11.89 -7.38 -11.06
C ALA A 195 10.53 -7.36 -11.78
N GLU A 196 9.53 -6.76 -11.19
CA GLU A 196 8.15 -6.77 -11.70
C GLU A 196 7.89 -5.61 -12.67
N PRO A 197 7.80 -5.88 -13.97
CA PRO A 197 7.60 -4.83 -14.96
C PRO A 197 6.15 -4.63 -15.40
N ASP A 198 5.19 -5.41 -14.89
CA ASP A 198 3.87 -5.50 -15.51
C ASP A 198 2.83 -4.47 -15.05
N GLY A 199 3.26 -3.39 -14.39
CA GLY A 199 2.37 -2.32 -13.95
C GLY A 199 1.38 -2.68 -12.86
N GLY A 200 1.48 -3.87 -12.28
CA GLY A 200 0.58 -4.34 -11.22
C GLY A 200 0.61 -3.53 -9.92
N TRP A 201 1.58 -2.65 -9.79
CA TRP A 201 1.73 -1.72 -8.66
C TRP A 201 0.81 -0.50 -8.75
N LEU A 202 0.46 -0.08 -9.95
CA LEU A 202 -0.33 1.12 -10.21
C LEU A 202 -1.74 0.81 -10.72
N GLY A 203 -2.18 -0.43 -10.56
CA GLY A 203 -3.55 -0.81 -10.90
C GLY A 203 -3.93 -0.42 -12.34
N SER A 204 -5.02 0.34 -12.46
CA SER A 204 -5.55 0.82 -13.73
C SER A 204 -4.83 2.08 -14.25
N VAL A 205 -4.22 2.86 -13.37
CA VAL A 205 -3.65 4.18 -13.72
C VAL A 205 -2.49 4.11 -14.70
N ALA A 206 -1.73 3.02 -14.67
CA ALA A 206 -0.58 2.86 -15.56
C ALA A 206 -0.97 2.86 -17.05
N GLY A 207 -2.11 2.27 -17.41
CA GLY A 207 -2.48 2.08 -18.81
C GLY A 207 -1.41 1.31 -19.58
N ASP A 208 -1.00 1.83 -20.74
CA ASP A 208 0.08 1.28 -21.57
C ASP A 208 1.47 1.84 -21.22
N ARG A 209 1.59 2.64 -20.15
CA ARG A 209 2.84 3.28 -19.75
C ARG A 209 3.82 2.31 -19.12
N THR A 210 5.11 2.56 -19.32
CA THR A 210 6.15 1.82 -18.61
C THR A 210 6.15 2.18 -17.13
N VAL A 211 6.12 1.17 -16.24
CA VAL A 211 6.23 1.36 -14.80
C VAL A 211 7.59 0.87 -14.33
N SER A 212 8.30 1.72 -13.61
CA SER A 212 9.65 1.49 -13.12
C SER A 212 9.71 1.57 -11.60
N PRO A 213 9.46 0.47 -10.85
CA PRO A 213 9.53 0.47 -9.40
C PRO A 213 10.97 0.30 -8.89
N TYR A 214 11.29 1.04 -7.82
CA TYR A 214 12.57 1.02 -7.12
C TYR A 214 12.38 0.87 -5.62
N ILE A 215 13.37 0.28 -4.94
CA ILE A 215 13.41 0.16 -3.48
C ILE A 215 14.71 0.73 -2.92
N CYS A 216 14.60 1.30 -1.74
CA CYS A 216 15.70 1.77 -0.93
C CYS A 216 15.54 1.26 0.51
N ILE A 217 16.60 0.73 1.11
CA ILE A 217 16.60 0.40 2.53
C ILE A 217 16.95 1.65 3.32
N ALA A 218 16.18 1.95 4.36
CA ALA A 218 16.35 3.16 5.19
C ALA A 218 17.75 3.21 5.84
N GLU A 219 18.20 2.11 6.40
CA GLU A 219 19.49 2.00 7.07
C GLU A 219 20.65 2.00 6.07
N LYS A 220 21.52 3.01 6.18
CA LYS A 220 22.62 3.25 5.24
C LYS A 220 23.57 2.04 5.10
N VAL A 221 23.88 1.34 6.18
CA VAL A 221 24.79 0.19 6.17
C VAL A 221 24.17 -1.00 5.42
N THR A 222 22.96 -1.37 5.79
CA THR A 222 22.20 -2.46 5.14
C THR A 222 21.99 -2.16 3.66
N HIS A 223 21.67 -0.92 3.33
CA HIS A 223 21.48 -0.49 1.96
C HIS A 223 22.76 -0.60 1.12
N ARG A 224 23.91 -0.17 1.67
CA ARG A 224 25.21 -0.32 1.00
C ARG A 224 25.59 -1.78 0.79
N ALA A 225 25.33 -2.64 1.79
CA ALA A 225 25.54 -4.08 1.65
C ALA A 225 24.68 -4.68 0.51
N LEU A 226 23.40 -4.28 0.44
CA LEU A 226 22.50 -4.71 -0.62
C LEU A 226 22.99 -4.26 -2.01
N LEU A 227 23.45 -3.03 -2.14
CA LEU A 227 24.07 -2.54 -3.39
C LEU A 227 25.36 -3.29 -3.77
N ALA A 228 26.19 -3.64 -2.79
CA ALA A 228 27.39 -4.43 -3.02
C ALA A 228 27.05 -5.85 -3.51
N LEU A 229 26.07 -6.51 -2.90
CA LEU A 229 25.57 -7.82 -3.35
C LEU A 229 24.97 -7.74 -4.76
N ASN A 230 24.25 -6.68 -5.07
CA ASN A 230 23.73 -6.43 -6.42
C ASN A 230 24.85 -6.28 -7.43
N LYS A 231 25.90 -5.51 -7.11
CA LYS A 231 27.07 -5.34 -7.98
C LYS A 231 27.81 -6.66 -8.22
N ALA A 232 27.87 -7.51 -7.20
CA ALA A 232 28.50 -8.84 -7.26
C ALA A 232 27.59 -9.91 -7.90
N CYS A 233 26.36 -9.59 -8.31
CA CYS A 233 25.35 -10.53 -8.83
C CYS A 233 24.98 -11.66 -7.82
N LEU A 234 25.00 -11.35 -6.52
CA LEU A 234 24.77 -12.32 -5.45
C LEU A 234 23.37 -12.24 -4.84
N LEU A 235 22.51 -11.30 -5.25
CA LEU A 235 21.16 -11.13 -4.66
C LEU A 235 20.30 -12.39 -4.81
N SER A 236 20.38 -13.10 -5.94
CA SER A 236 19.65 -14.34 -6.17
C SER A 236 20.06 -15.50 -5.24
N ARG A 237 21.16 -15.36 -4.51
CA ARG A 237 21.65 -16.37 -3.54
C ARG A 237 21.21 -16.08 -2.12
N LEU A 238 20.56 -14.94 -1.87
CA LEU A 238 20.11 -14.61 -0.53
C LEU A 238 19.00 -15.58 -0.07
N PRO A 239 19.15 -16.19 1.12
CA PRO A 239 18.13 -17.06 1.64
C PRO A 239 16.89 -16.27 2.07
N ARG A 240 15.70 -16.88 2.01
CA ARG A 240 14.44 -16.28 2.45
C ARG A 240 14.51 -15.72 3.89
N ALA A 241 15.27 -16.36 4.77
CA ALA A 241 15.47 -15.91 6.14
C ALA A 241 16.10 -14.51 6.24
N ALA A 242 16.85 -14.07 5.23
CA ALA A 242 17.42 -12.72 5.20
C ALA A 242 16.37 -11.61 5.09
N PHE A 243 15.13 -11.93 4.71
CA PHE A 243 14.04 -10.99 4.49
C PHE A 243 12.96 -11.02 5.58
N GLY A 244 13.07 -11.88 6.57
CA GLY A 244 11.99 -12.13 7.54
C GLY A 244 12.31 -11.91 8.99
N SER A 245 13.55 -11.60 9.35
CA SER A 245 13.94 -11.37 10.74
C SER A 245 14.14 -9.88 10.98
N PRO A 246 13.42 -9.26 11.92
CA PRO A 246 13.75 -7.91 12.33
C PRO A 246 15.15 -7.94 12.97
N LEU A 247 16.01 -7.02 12.56
CA LEU A 247 17.21 -6.69 13.33
C LEU A 247 16.70 -6.12 14.66
N LYS A 248 16.63 -6.96 15.70
CA LYS A 248 16.19 -6.55 17.03
C LYS A 248 17.11 -5.44 17.51
N THR A 249 16.60 -4.23 17.58
CA THR A 249 17.23 -3.13 18.28
C THR A 249 16.40 -2.81 19.51
N GLU A 250 17.05 -2.70 20.65
CA GLU A 250 16.42 -2.37 21.93
C GLU A 250 15.94 -0.90 22.05
N GLN A 251 16.09 -0.09 21.00
CA GLN A 251 15.79 1.34 21.02
C GLN A 251 14.68 1.70 20.02
N GLY A 252 13.51 2.06 20.56
CA GLY A 252 12.38 2.61 19.82
C GLY A 252 11.45 1.56 19.20
N ASP A 253 10.27 2.02 18.80
CA ASP A 253 9.33 1.21 18.02
C ASP A 253 9.72 1.29 16.53
N PRO A 254 10.22 0.20 15.89
CA PRO A 254 10.63 0.23 14.48
C PRO A 254 9.50 0.62 13.52
N SER A 255 8.25 0.49 13.95
CA SER A 255 7.09 0.90 13.17
C SER A 255 6.91 2.42 13.09
N ASP A 256 7.71 3.19 13.85
CA ASP A 256 7.65 4.66 13.92
C ASP A 256 8.80 5.36 13.17
N GLU A 257 9.65 4.60 12.49
CA GLU A 257 10.73 5.19 11.67
C GLU A 257 10.16 5.94 10.46
N PRO A 258 10.80 7.05 10.04
CA PRO A 258 10.39 7.76 8.83
C PRO A 258 10.49 6.84 7.61
N VAL A 259 9.50 6.88 6.75
CA VAL A 259 9.49 6.25 5.43
C VAL A 259 9.06 7.26 4.39
N ALA A 260 9.56 7.13 3.18
CA ALA A 260 9.21 7.98 2.06
C ALA A 260 8.92 7.13 0.83
N HIS A 261 7.91 7.56 0.10
CA HIS A 261 7.57 7.04 -1.21
C HIS A 261 7.68 8.18 -2.21
N TRP A 262 8.26 7.91 -3.35
CA TRP A 262 8.47 8.89 -4.40
C TRP A 262 7.79 8.38 -5.67
N VAL A 263 6.99 9.24 -6.29
CA VAL A 263 6.28 8.98 -7.54
C VAL A 263 6.67 10.06 -8.52
N ALA A 264 7.08 9.68 -9.71
CA ALA A 264 7.40 10.61 -10.78
C ALA A 264 6.82 10.14 -12.10
N VAL A 265 6.50 11.09 -12.94
CA VAL A 265 6.12 10.89 -14.33
C VAL A 265 7.21 11.44 -15.24
N LEU A 266 7.49 10.67 -16.31
CA LEU A 266 8.56 10.98 -17.24
C LEU A 266 7.99 11.03 -18.66
N GLN A 267 8.66 11.80 -19.50
CA GLN A 267 8.46 11.82 -20.94
C GLN A 267 9.81 11.59 -21.62
N ARG A 268 9.90 10.54 -22.43
CA ARG A 268 11.14 10.14 -23.12
C ARG A 268 12.34 9.97 -22.19
N GLY A 269 12.09 9.47 -20.99
CA GLY A 269 13.10 9.25 -19.97
C GLY A 269 13.50 10.47 -19.14
N GLU A 270 12.97 11.66 -19.45
CA GLU A 270 13.15 12.89 -18.67
C GLU A 270 12.01 13.08 -17.68
N ARG A 271 12.35 13.37 -16.42
CA ARG A 271 11.35 13.64 -15.37
C ARG A 271 10.67 14.96 -15.60
N ILE A 272 9.35 14.97 -15.74
CA ILE A 272 8.54 16.18 -15.94
C ILE A 272 7.85 16.64 -14.65
N ALA A 273 7.46 15.69 -13.79
CA ALA A 273 6.91 16.01 -12.48
C ALA A 273 7.21 14.90 -11.47
N ALA A 274 7.20 15.24 -10.19
CA ALA A 274 7.32 14.26 -9.11
C ALA A 274 6.66 14.76 -7.82
N GLN A 275 6.17 13.79 -7.04
CA GLN A 275 5.62 14.04 -5.71
C GLN A 275 6.16 13.01 -4.73
N THR A 276 6.35 13.41 -3.48
CA THR A 276 6.83 12.54 -2.41
C THR A 276 5.74 12.38 -1.37
N LEU A 277 5.56 11.16 -0.91
CA LEU A 277 4.70 10.82 0.21
C LEU A 277 5.58 10.48 1.41
N GLU A 278 5.36 11.14 2.53
CA GLU A 278 6.08 10.92 3.78
C GLU A 278 5.14 10.40 4.85
N CYS A 279 5.58 9.42 5.61
CA CYS A 279 4.85 8.92 6.78
C CYS A 279 5.80 8.28 7.79
N ARG A 280 5.25 7.84 8.93
CA ARG A 280 5.98 7.07 9.93
C ARG A 280 5.54 5.61 9.90
N GLY A 281 6.48 4.71 9.58
CA GLY A 281 6.27 3.27 9.47
C GLY A 281 5.38 2.88 8.29
N ASP A 282 5.90 2.05 7.41
CA ASP A 282 5.21 1.54 6.23
C ASP A 282 3.90 0.80 6.58
N TYR A 283 3.91 -0.04 7.62
CA TYR A 283 2.70 -0.75 8.04
C TYR A 283 1.70 0.14 8.79
N ARG A 284 2.19 1.14 9.55
CA ARG A 284 1.31 2.16 10.12
C ARG A 284 0.66 3.00 9.03
N GLY A 285 1.45 3.45 8.06
CA GLY A 285 0.92 4.18 6.90
C GLY A 285 -0.11 3.36 6.13
N ALA A 286 0.13 2.07 5.90
CA ALA A 286 -0.83 1.18 5.24
C ALA A 286 -2.12 1.01 6.07
N ALA A 287 -2.01 0.88 7.39
CA ALA A 287 -3.18 0.77 8.27
C ALA A 287 -4.00 2.08 8.30
N ALA A 288 -3.33 3.22 8.39
CA ALA A 288 -3.97 4.54 8.36
C ALA A 288 -4.66 4.78 7.01
N SER A 289 -4.00 4.45 5.90
CA SER A 289 -4.60 4.54 4.55
C SER A 289 -5.86 3.69 4.43
N ALA A 290 -5.85 2.46 4.97
CA ALA A 290 -7.02 1.58 4.96
C ALA A 290 -8.23 2.21 5.69
N VAL A 291 -8.00 2.89 6.83
CA VAL A 291 -9.07 3.61 7.56
C VAL A 291 -9.60 4.78 6.75
N VAL A 292 -8.71 5.57 6.15
CA VAL A 292 -9.11 6.74 5.33
C VAL A 292 -9.92 6.28 4.12
N PHE A 293 -9.47 5.26 3.40
CA PHE A 293 -10.19 4.69 2.26
C PHE A 293 -11.54 4.12 2.68
N ALA A 294 -11.61 3.35 3.77
CA ALA A 294 -12.86 2.81 4.26
C ALA A 294 -13.89 3.89 4.58
N ARG A 295 -13.47 4.97 5.27
CA ARG A 295 -14.35 6.12 5.56
C ARG A 295 -14.89 6.77 4.29
N ALA A 296 -14.03 7.04 3.34
CA ALA A 296 -14.41 7.70 2.09
C ALA A 296 -15.35 6.82 1.26
N LEU A 297 -15.05 5.52 1.13
CA LEU A 297 -15.86 4.58 0.35
C LEU A 297 -17.24 4.34 1.01
N MET A 298 -17.30 4.23 2.35
CA MET A 298 -18.57 4.08 3.05
C MET A 298 -19.44 5.34 2.95
N ALA A 299 -18.83 6.52 2.96
CA ALA A 299 -19.58 7.75 2.74
C ALA A 299 -20.21 7.80 1.34
N ARG A 300 -19.52 7.24 0.33
CA ARG A 300 -20.07 7.10 -1.03
C ARG A 300 -21.14 6.02 -1.12
N ASP A 301 -20.97 4.88 -0.45
CA ASP A 301 -21.96 3.80 -0.43
C ASP A 301 -23.27 4.24 0.21
N ALA A 302 -23.20 5.01 1.31
CA ALA A 302 -24.37 5.59 1.97
C ALA A 302 -25.15 6.57 1.07
N GLY A 303 -24.52 7.15 0.05
CA GLY A 303 -25.15 8.01 -0.96
C GLY A 303 -25.54 7.28 -2.26
N ASP A 304 -25.54 5.93 -2.28
CA ASP A 304 -25.73 5.09 -3.47
C ASP A 304 -24.80 5.42 -4.65
N ALA A 305 -23.66 6.05 -4.36
CA ALA A 305 -22.69 6.48 -5.36
C ALA A 305 -21.52 5.50 -5.57
N LEU A 306 -21.51 4.36 -4.84
CA LEU A 306 -20.45 3.37 -4.96
C LEU A 306 -20.79 2.32 -6.01
N PRO A 307 -20.03 2.23 -7.12
CA PRO A 307 -20.28 1.22 -8.16
C PRO A 307 -19.93 -0.18 -7.67
N ARG A 308 -20.62 -1.20 -8.22
CA ARG A 308 -20.32 -2.61 -7.94
C ARG A 308 -19.30 -3.15 -8.94
N GLY A 309 -18.32 -3.90 -8.43
CA GLY A 309 -17.25 -4.45 -9.26
C GLY A 309 -15.89 -4.45 -8.58
N VAL A 310 -14.84 -4.53 -9.41
CA VAL A 310 -13.44 -4.53 -8.97
C VAL A 310 -12.77 -3.24 -9.40
N PHE A 311 -12.21 -2.53 -8.45
CA PHE A 311 -11.60 -1.21 -8.61
C PHE A 311 -10.23 -1.15 -7.96
N ASP A 312 -9.45 -0.16 -8.34
CA ASP A 312 -8.31 0.33 -7.57
C ASP A 312 -8.69 1.67 -6.90
N PRO A 313 -7.97 2.16 -5.88
CA PRO A 313 -8.34 3.39 -5.18
C PRO A 313 -8.55 4.58 -6.11
N GLU A 314 -7.71 4.74 -7.10
CA GLU A 314 -7.73 5.82 -8.09
C GLU A 314 -8.94 5.78 -9.04
N ASP A 315 -9.61 4.64 -9.15
CA ASP A 315 -10.87 4.54 -9.92
C ASP A 315 -12.04 5.20 -9.18
N LEU A 316 -11.95 5.32 -7.86
CA LEU A 316 -13.05 5.74 -6.99
C LEU A 316 -12.78 6.99 -6.17
N LEU A 317 -11.53 7.31 -5.89
CA LEU A 317 -11.11 8.34 -4.94
C LEU A 317 -10.11 9.27 -5.60
N SER A 318 -10.07 10.53 -5.16
CA SER A 318 -9.04 11.50 -5.56
C SER A 318 -8.08 11.81 -4.40
N LEU A 319 -6.85 12.19 -4.73
CA LEU A 319 -5.88 12.60 -3.71
C LEU A 319 -6.36 13.86 -2.97
N ASP A 320 -6.91 14.83 -3.68
CA ASP A 320 -7.39 16.10 -3.11
C ASP A 320 -8.47 15.89 -2.07
N ASP A 321 -9.44 14.99 -2.32
CA ASP A 321 -10.51 14.69 -1.38
C ASP A 321 -9.99 14.01 -0.10
N LEU A 322 -8.92 13.23 -0.21
CA LEU A 322 -8.35 12.45 0.89
C LEU A 322 -7.20 13.15 1.62
N ALA A 323 -6.55 14.12 1.01
CA ALA A 323 -5.36 14.76 1.57
C ALA A 323 -5.54 15.32 3.00
N PRO A 324 -6.69 15.94 3.37
CA PRO A 324 -6.91 16.38 4.74
C PRO A 324 -6.90 15.20 5.74
N ALA A 325 -7.64 14.13 5.43
CA ALA A 325 -7.73 12.95 6.29
C ALA A 325 -6.41 12.17 6.36
N LEU A 326 -5.66 12.09 5.25
CA LEU A 326 -4.34 11.48 5.23
C LEU A 326 -3.35 12.25 6.12
N ARG A 327 -3.39 13.60 6.10
CA ARG A 327 -2.54 14.43 6.98
C ARG A 327 -2.88 14.26 8.45
N GLU A 328 -4.15 14.13 8.81
CA GLU A 328 -4.57 13.84 10.19
C GLU A 328 -3.98 12.52 10.69
N GLU A 329 -3.80 11.55 9.80
CA GLU A 329 -3.17 10.25 10.08
C GLU A 329 -1.63 10.26 9.91
N GLY A 330 -1.02 11.44 9.72
CA GLY A 330 0.43 11.58 9.59
C GLY A 330 1.01 11.16 8.25
N ILE A 331 0.19 11.14 7.19
CA ILE A 331 0.59 10.86 5.81
C ILE A 331 0.52 12.17 5.02
N ALA A 332 1.67 12.67 4.57
CA ALA A 332 1.76 13.93 3.84
C ALA A 332 2.31 13.72 2.43
N ALA A 333 1.57 14.22 1.44
CA ALA A 333 2.07 14.37 0.08
C ALA A 333 2.74 15.75 -0.07
N VAL A 334 3.93 15.79 -0.63
CA VAL A 334 4.75 16.99 -0.81
C VAL A 334 5.19 17.08 -2.27
N ASP A 335 4.83 18.17 -2.94
CA ASP A 335 5.26 18.41 -4.31
C ASP A 335 6.77 18.67 -4.38
N GLN A 336 7.42 18.00 -5.32
CA GLN A 336 8.78 18.30 -5.70
C GLN A 336 8.75 19.13 -7.00
N SER A 337 8.84 20.45 -6.89
CA SER A 337 8.97 21.29 -8.06
C SER A 337 10.23 20.94 -8.85
N VAL A 338 10.07 20.64 -10.14
CA VAL A 338 11.20 20.50 -11.07
C VAL A 338 11.61 21.92 -11.47
N THR A 339 12.72 22.43 -10.93
CA THR A 339 13.30 23.64 -11.48
C THR A 339 14.08 23.29 -12.74
N SER A 340 13.88 24.05 -13.80
CA SER A 340 14.52 23.92 -15.13
C SER A 340 16.04 24.01 -15.12
N ASP A 341 16.66 24.32 -14.00
CA ASP A 341 18.10 24.59 -13.84
C ASP A 341 18.84 23.58 -12.97
N GLY A 342 18.48 22.32 -12.92
CA GLY A 342 19.32 21.30 -12.28
C GLY A 342 19.75 21.54 -10.81
N ALA A 343 19.32 22.65 -10.20
CA ALA A 343 19.56 23.01 -8.81
C ALA A 343 18.31 22.70 -7.98
N GLU A 344 18.39 21.64 -7.17
CA GLU A 344 17.39 21.28 -6.18
C GLU A 344 17.10 22.45 -5.24
N LEU A 345 15.89 23.01 -5.29
CA LEU A 345 15.38 23.82 -4.19
C LEU A 345 14.90 22.88 -3.09
N LEU A 346 15.45 23.05 -1.91
CA LEU A 346 15.01 22.41 -0.68
C LEU A 346 13.51 22.67 -0.45
N PRO A 347 12.74 21.70 0.05
CA PRO A 347 11.33 21.89 0.32
C PRO A 347 11.12 23.04 1.30
N THR A 348 10.24 23.96 0.96
CA THR A 348 9.77 24.99 1.87
C THR A 348 8.88 24.33 2.93
N HIS A 349 9.44 24.15 4.12
CA HIS A 349 8.71 23.73 5.30
C HIS A 349 7.65 24.77 5.66
N ALA A 350 6.40 24.53 5.33
CA ALA A 350 5.29 25.18 5.98
C ALA A 350 5.01 24.44 7.31
N GLY A 351 5.63 24.90 8.37
CA GLY A 351 5.21 24.87 9.76
C GLY A 351 4.75 23.55 10.36
N LEU A 352 5.68 22.79 10.92
CA LEU A 352 5.43 22.04 12.14
C LEU A 352 6.25 22.72 13.25
N ASN A 353 5.62 23.60 14.01
CA ASN A 353 6.13 24.10 15.29
C ASN A 353 5.78 23.09 16.41
N PRO A 354 6.62 23.03 17.48
CA PRO A 354 6.70 21.97 18.46
C PRO A 354 5.48 21.80 19.34
#